data_fcc3aa92a1256792f90e3aff0ab58e8a
#
_entry.id   fcc3aa92a1256792f90e3aff0ab58e8a
#
_cell.length_a   1.000
_cell.length_b   1.000
_cell.length_c   1.000
_cell.angle_alpha   90.00
_cell.angle_beta   90.00
_cell.angle_gamma   90.00
#
_symmetry.space_group_name_H-M   'P 1'
#
loop_
_entity.id
_entity.type
_entity.pdbx_description
1 polymer ?
#
loop_
_entity_poly.entity_id
_entity_poly.type
_entity_poly.pdbx_seq_one_letter_code
_entity_poly.pdbx_strand_id
1 'polypeptide(L)'
;MKESLNQPVIQVSKLKKFYKIHKKEPGLRGSVQSLFKRKYETIKAVNDVSFTIRQGELVGFIGPNGAGKTTTLKVLSGLLYPDGGVTRVLDFDPYRRQKEFQKQFSLVMGQKNQLWWDLPAMESFILNKEIYEVSKEDFKRRLDELVELLDVRDV
;
A
#
# COMPACT_ATOMS: atom_id res chain seq x y z
N MET A 1 0.75 -20.82 22.74
CA MET A 1 0.14 -20.60 21.40
C MET A 1 -1.01 -19.57 21.37
N LYS A 2 -1.66 -19.22 22.49
CA LYS A 2 -2.72 -18.16 22.55
C LYS A 2 -2.22 -16.75 22.76
N GLU A 3 -1.01 -16.54 23.27
CA GLU A 3 -0.45 -15.18 23.48
C GLU A 3 0.01 -14.48 22.21
N SER A 4 0.43 -15.22 21.19
CA SER A 4 0.87 -14.62 19.91
C SER A 4 -0.25 -13.99 19.09
N LEU A 5 -1.50 -14.44 19.27
CA LEU A 5 -2.67 -13.93 18.53
C LEU A 5 -3.14 -12.52 18.98
N ASN A 6 -2.65 -12.01 20.09
CA ASN A 6 -3.07 -10.70 20.61
C ASN A 6 -2.06 -9.57 20.33
N GLN A 7 -0.98 -9.85 19.64
CA GLN A 7 0.00 -8.83 19.31
C GLN A 7 -0.51 -7.90 18.19
N PRO A 8 -0.42 -6.58 18.37
CA PRO A 8 -0.79 -5.63 17.34
C PRO A 8 0.26 -5.66 16.23
N VAL A 9 -0.16 -5.98 15.01
CA VAL A 9 0.70 -5.96 13.82
C VAL A 9 0.63 -4.64 13.07
N ILE A 10 -0.49 -3.89 13.22
CA ILE A 10 -0.63 -2.53 12.70
C ILE A 10 -1.18 -1.64 13.81
N GLN A 11 -0.52 -0.54 14.07
CA GLN A 11 -0.94 0.49 14.99
C GLN A 11 -0.92 1.84 14.31
N VAL A 12 -2.05 2.51 14.32
CA VAL A 12 -2.23 3.85 13.75
C VAL A 12 -2.81 4.75 14.81
N SER A 13 -2.16 5.89 15.05
CA SER A 13 -2.63 6.90 15.99
C SER A 13 -2.64 8.27 15.35
N LYS A 14 -3.82 8.89 15.29
CA LYS A 14 -4.05 10.26 14.80
C LYS A 14 -3.43 10.53 13.41
N LEU A 15 -3.49 9.54 12.53
CA LEU A 15 -2.94 9.62 11.18
C LEU A 15 -3.55 10.78 10.42
N LYS A 16 -2.67 11.59 9.81
CA LYS A 16 -3.05 12.71 8.93
C LYS A 16 -2.29 12.60 7.61
N LYS A 17 -3.01 12.80 6.51
CA LYS A 17 -2.42 12.96 5.17
C LYS A 17 -3.18 14.01 4.39
N PHE A 18 -2.47 15.05 3.98
CA PHE A 18 -3.03 16.19 3.27
C PHE A 18 -2.35 16.35 1.91
N TYR A 19 -3.11 16.80 0.93
CA TYR A 19 -2.59 17.16 -0.39
C TYR A 19 -2.85 18.63 -0.66
N LYS A 20 -1.82 19.33 -1.12
CA LYS A 20 -1.95 20.70 -1.63
C LYS A 20 -2.20 20.61 -3.13
N ILE A 21 -3.36 21.02 -3.57
CA ILE A 21 -3.71 21.10 -4.99
C ILE A 21 -3.77 22.56 -5.43
N HIS A 22 -3.33 22.81 -6.66
CA HIS A 22 -3.44 24.13 -7.25
C HIS A 22 -4.87 24.33 -7.77
N LYS A 23 -5.58 25.33 -7.22
CA LYS A 23 -6.91 25.70 -7.70
C LYS A 23 -6.76 26.62 -8.93
N LYS A 24 -7.04 26.07 -10.11
CA LYS A 24 -7.10 26.86 -11.34
C LYS A 24 -8.42 27.64 -11.37
N GLU A 25 -8.33 28.96 -11.48
CA GLU A 25 -9.53 29.77 -11.76
C GLU A 25 -9.88 29.66 -13.24
N PRO A 26 -11.14 29.46 -13.61
CA PRO A 26 -11.55 29.36 -15.01
C PRO A 26 -11.42 30.71 -15.72
N GLY A 27 -11.00 30.68 -16.98
CA GLY A 27 -10.93 31.85 -17.86
C GLY A 27 -9.51 32.38 -18.08
N LEU A 28 -9.33 33.15 -19.20
CA LEU A 28 -8.02 33.68 -19.62
C LEU A 28 -7.40 34.64 -18.58
N ARG A 29 -8.24 35.44 -17.91
CA ARG A 29 -7.80 36.36 -16.83
C ARG A 29 -7.30 35.58 -15.60
N GLY A 30 -7.98 34.47 -15.22
CA GLY A 30 -7.55 33.61 -14.15
C GLY A 30 -6.21 32.91 -14.45
N SER A 31 -5.98 32.55 -15.71
CA SER A 31 -4.72 31.93 -16.15
C SER A 31 -3.53 32.89 -16.02
N VAL A 32 -3.69 34.14 -16.40
CA VAL A 32 -2.63 35.17 -16.26
C VAL A 32 -2.39 35.50 -14.77
N GLN A 33 -3.44 35.62 -13.98
CA GLN A 33 -3.31 35.90 -12.54
C GLN A 33 -2.68 34.73 -11.77
N SER A 34 -2.88 33.49 -12.22
CA SER A 34 -2.29 32.29 -11.62
C SER A 34 -0.77 32.17 -11.81
N LEU A 35 -0.20 32.89 -12.80
CA LEU A 35 1.27 32.99 -12.99
C LEU A 35 1.94 33.80 -11.87
N PHE A 36 1.24 34.80 -11.33
CA PHE A 36 1.77 35.69 -10.28
C PHE A 36 1.31 35.31 -8.87
N LYS A 37 0.14 34.68 -8.72
CA LYS A 37 -0.43 34.33 -7.40
C LYS A 37 -1.12 32.98 -7.45
N ARG A 38 -0.40 31.92 -7.13
CA ARG A 38 -0.95 30.56 -7.08
C ARG A 38 -1.79 30.37 -5.81
N LYS A 39 -3.08 30.08 -5.98
CA LYS A 39 -3.94 29.68 -4.87
C LYS A 39 -3.85 28.18 -4.67
N TYR A 40 -3.56 27.74 -3.45
CA TYR A 40 -3.54 26.33 -3.08
C TYR A 40 -4.74 26.01 -2.21
N GLU A 41 -5.34 24.87 -2.48
CA GLU A 41 -6.36 24.27 -1.62
C GLU A 41 -5.77 23.02 -0.97
N THR A 42 -6.05 22.83 0.32
CA THR A 42 -5.58 21.65 1.05
C THR A 42 -6.71 20.64 1.14
N ILE A 43 -6.51 19.48 0.51
CA ILE A 43 -7.40 18.33 0.64
C ILE A 43 -6.91 17.48 1.80
N LYS A 44 -7.75 17.30 2.81
CA LYS A 44 -7.50 16.40 3.95
C LYS A 44 -7.93 14.98 3.56
N ALA A 45 -7.03 14.24 2.92
CA ALA A 45 -7.32 12.88 2.44
C ALA A 45 -7.46 11.86 3.57
N VAL A 46 -6.70 12.03 4.64
CA VAL A 46 -6.84 11.30 5.91
C VAL A 46 -6.72 12.34 7.03
N ASN A 47 -7.64 12.33 7.97
CA ASN A 47 -7.64 13.32 9.05
C ASN A 47 -8.02 12.67 10.37
N ASP A 48 -7.01 12.52 11.24
CA ASP A 48 -7.15 12.04 12.63
C ASP A 48 -7.72 10.61 12.75
N VAL A 49 -7.20 9.69 11.92
CA VAL A 49 -7.63 8.28 11.93
C VAL A 49 -6.75 7.48 12.89
N SER A 50 -7.38 6.69 13.75
CA SER A 50 -6.71 5.81 14.71
C SER A 50 -7.35 4.42 14.70
N PHE A 51 -6.54 3.37 14.64
CA PHE A 51 -6.98 1.98 14.72
C PHE A 51 -5.80 1.05 15.01
N THR A 52 -6.12 -0.17 15.40
CA THR A 52 -5.15 -1.23 15.65
C THR A 52 -5.64 -2.50 14.97
N ILE A 53 -4.75 -3.24 14.30
CA ILE A 53 -5.01 -4.55 13.72
C ILE A 53 -4.08 -5.55 14.38
N ARG A 54 -4.62 -6.68 14.83
CA ARG A 54 -3.87 -7.75 15.48
C ARG A 54 -3.51 -8.85 14.50
N GLN A 55 -2.58 -9.67 14.88
CA GLN A 55 -2.17 -10.83 14.08
C GLN A 55 -3.37 -11.75 13.80
N GLY A 56 -3.51 -12.16 12.55
CA GLY A 56 -4.59 -13.04 12.08
C GLY A 56 -5.93 -12.34 11.81
N GLU A 57 -6.06 -11.03 12.05
CA GLU A 57 -7.29 -10.31 11.71
C GLU A 57 -7.40 -10.03 10.21
N LEU A 58 -8.59 -10.25 9.66
CA LEU A 58 -8.98 -9.80 8.32
C LEU A 58 -9.81 -8.52 8.45
N VAL A 59 -9.28 -7.41 7.93
CA VAL A 59 -9.89 -6.08 8.10
C VAL A 59 -10.26 -5.48 6.76
N GLY A 60 -11.51 -5.03 6.62
CA GLY A 60 -12.02 -4.30 5.46
C GLY A 60 -12.08 -2.79 5.68
N PHE A 61 -11.51 -2.02 4.77
CA PHE A 61 -11.71 -0.56 4.72
C PHE A 61 -12.93 -0.25 3.86
N ILE A 62 -14.04 0.15 4.49
CA ILE A 62 -15.31 0.45 3.82
C ILE A 62 -15.57 1.96 3.85
N GLY A 63 -16.15 2.49 2.79
CA GLY A 63 -16.50 3.91 2.69
C GLY A 63 -16.58 4.40 1.23
N PRO A 64 -17.10 5.62 0.99
CA PRO A 64 -17.25 6.19 -0.34
C PRO A 64 -15.90 6.44 -1.03
N ASN A 65 -15.93 6.72 -2.33
CA ASN A 65 -14.74 7.14 -3.06
C ASN A 65 -14.23 8.47 -2.48
N GLY A 66 -12.91 8.60 -2.33
CA GLY A 66 -12.30 9.77 -1.69
C GLY A 66 -12.21 9.72 -0.16
N ALA A 67 -12.77 8.70 0.52
CA ALA A 67 -12.71 8.55 1.99
C ALA A 67 -11.32 8.26 2.57
N GLY A 68 -10.26 8.26 1.75
CA GLY A 68 -8.88 8.06 2.21
C GLY A 68 -8.43 6.61 2.33
N LYS A 69 -9.25 5.61 1.95
CA LYS A 69 -8.92 4.17 2.05
C LYS A 69 -7.57 3.83 1.43
N THR A 70 -7.42 4.12 0.13
CA THR A 70 -6.17 3.87 -0.60
C THR A 70 -5.01 4.70 -0.09
N THR A 71 -5.26 5.93 0.36
CA THR A 71 -4.25 6.79 0.96
C THR A 71 -3.72 6.18 2.27
N THR A 72 -4.61 5.67 3.11
CA THR A 72 -4.23 4.97 4.35
C THR A 72 -3.38 3.74 4.05
N LEU A 73 -3.80 2.87 3.12
CA LEU A 73 -3.02 1.70 2.70
C LEU A 73 -1.63 2.07 2.16
N LYS A 74 -1.54 3.15 1.37
CA LYS A 74 -0.25 3.65 0.87
C LYS A 74 0.65 4.20 1.97
N VAL A 75 0.10 4.77 3.04
CA VAL A 75 0.90 5.18 4.21
C VAL A 75 1.39 3.95 4.97
N LEU A 76 0.52 2.95 5.21
CA LEU A 76 0.89 1.71 5.89
C LEU A 76 1.96 0.90 5.15
N SER A 77 1.98 0.97 3.82
CA SER A 77 3.01 0.31 3.00
C SER A 77 4.27 1.15 2.77
N GLY A 78 4.37 2.36 3.37
CA GLY A 78 5.51 3.25 3.20
C GLY A 78 5.61 3.90 1.82
N LEU A 79 4.58 3.78 0.96
CA LEU A 79 4.53 4.47 -0.33
C LEU A 79 4.25 5.97 -0.18
N LEU A 80 3.55 6.35 0.89
CA LEU A 80 3.27 7.75 1.22
C LEU A 80 3.78 8.08 2.62
N TYR A 81 4.33 9.28 2.75
CA TYR A 81 4.73 9.85 4.03
C TYR A 81 3.52 10.47 4.73
N PRO A 82 3.25 10.20 6.01
CA PRO A 82 2.19 10.86 6.77
C PRO A 82 2.56 12.33 7.06
N ASP A 83 1.57 13.20 7.11
CA ASP A 83 1.77 14.60 7.53
C ASP A 83 1.59 14.78 9.04
N GLY A 84 1.13 13.75 9.73
CA GLY A 84 1.02 13.71 11.19
C GLY A 84 0.48 12.39 11.70
N GLY A 85 0.59 12.23 13.02
CA GLY A 85 0.27 10.97 13.68
C GLY A 85 1.43 9.97 13.69
N VAL A 86 1.16 8.78 14.21
CA VAL A 86 2.14 7.69 14.30
C VAL A 86 1.56 6.47 13.61
N THR A 87 2.40 5.81 12.81
CA THR A 87 2.09 4.53 12.16
C THR A 87 3.19 3.53 12.47
N ARG A 88 2.79 2.36 12.94
CA ARG A 88 3.65 1.19 13.14
C ARG A 88 3.06 0.00 12.41
N VAL A 89 3.87 -0.70 11.64
CA VAL A 89 3.51 -1.94 10.95
C VAL A 89 4.61 -2.94 11.20
N LEU A 90 4.30 -4.08 11.82
CA LEU A 90 5.27 -5.11 12.21
C LEU A 90 6.45 -4.50 13.00
N ASP A 91 6.16 -3.60 13.94
CA ASP A 91 7.14 -2.83 14.74
C ASP A 91 8.06 -1.88 13.97
N PHE A 92 7.85 -1.71 12.67
CA PHE A 92 8.60 -0.77 11.83
C PHE A 92 7.83 0.55 11.62
N ASP A 93 8.57 1.63 11.36
CA ASP A 93 8.05 2.85 10.76
C ASP A 93 7.98 2.67 9.24
N PRO A 94 6.80 2.54 8.61
CA PRO A 94 6.70 2.18 7.19
C PRO A 94 7.45 3.13 6.25
N TYR A 95 7.44 4.41 6.58
CA TYR A 95 8.07 5.45 5.75
C TYR A 95 9.60 5.38 5.71
N ARG A 96 10.24 4.66 6.64
CA ARG A 96 11.70 4.42 6.62
C ARG A 96 12.10 3.42 5.55
N ARG A 97 11.14 2.66 5.00
CA ARG A 97 11.35 1.70 3.90
C ARG A 97 12.52 0.76 4.10
N GLN A 98 12.69 0.28 5.35
CA GLN A 98 13.72 -0.69 5.68
C GLN A 98 13.50 -1.98 4.88
N LYS A 99 14.56 -2.60 4.39
CA LYS A 99 14.47 -3.83 3.57
C LYS A 99 13.77 -4.96 4.34
N GLU A 100 14.08 -5.08 5.62
CA GLU A 100 13.50 -6.06 6.54
C GLU A 100 11.97 -5.90 6.65
N PHE A 101 11.49 -4.67 6.64
CA PHE A 101 10.06 -4.36 6.61
C PHE A 101 9.45 -4.72 5.26
N GLN A 102 10.07 -4.30 4.16
CA GLN A 102 9.53 -4.49 2.81
C GLN A 102 9.35 -5.98 2.43
N LYS A 103 10.19 -6.86 2.97
CA LYS A 103 10.11 -8.31 2.76
C LYS A 103 8.95 -8.99 3.51
N GLN A 104 8.36 -8.32 4.52
CA GLN A 104 7.35 -8.91 5.40
C GLN A 104 5.91 -8.65 4.95
N PHE A 105 5.68 -7.86 3.91
CA PHE A 105 4.34 -7.60 3.42
C PHE A 105 4.30 -7.52 1.90
N SER A 106 3.11 -7.71 1.35
CA SER A 106 2.84 -7.51 -0.07
C SER A 106 1.65 -6.56 -0.25
N LEU A 107 1.72 -5.69 -1.24
CA LEU A 107 0.64 -4.77 -1.61
C LEU A 107 0.10 -5.12 -2.99
N VAL A 108 -1.09 -5.70 -3.05
CA VAL A 108 -1.78 -6.01 -4.30
C VAL A 108 -2.76 -4.88 -4.63
N MET A 109 -2.63 -4.28 -5.81
CA MET A 109 -3.48 -3.19 -6.28
C MET A 109 -4.29 -3.66 -7.48
N GLY A 110 -5.63 -3.72 -7.35
CA GLY A 110 -6.55 -4.32 -8.32
C GLY A 110 -6.57 -3.71 -9.72
N GLN A 111 -5.92 -2.58 -9.95
CA GLN A 111 -5.86 -1.92 -11.27
C GLN A 111 -4.49 -2.02 -11.94
N LYS A 112 -3.56 -2.74 -11.36
CA LYS A 112 -2.21 -2.91 -11.91
C LYS A 112 -1.90 -4.38 -12.02
N ASN A 113 -1.39 -4.78 -13.20
CA ASN A 113 -0.81 -6.09 -13.36
C ASN A 113 0.31 -6.26 -12.34
N GLN A 114 0.29 -7.36 -11.61
CA GLN A 114 1.35 -7.70 -10.67
C GLN A 114 2.53 -8.38 -11.36
N LEU A 115 2.27 -8.96 -12.54
CA LEU A 115 3.30 -9.52 -13.40
C LEU A 115 3.93 -8.40 -14.24
N TRP A 116 5.20 -8.53 -14.53
CA TRP A 116 5.92 -7.64 -15.45
C TRP A 116 5.47 -7.92 -16.86
N TRP A 117 4.88 -6.93 -17.50
CA TRP A 117 4.22 -7.06 -18.80
C TRP A 117 5.16 -7.49 -19.95
N ASP A 118 6.46 -7.25 -19.82
CA ASP A 118 7.52 -7.57 -20.76
C ASP A 118 8.28 -8.88 -20.43
N LEU A 119 7.87 -9.57 -19.35
CA LEU A 119 8.44 -10.85 -18.95
C LEU A 119 7.41 -11.96 -18.98
N PRO A 120 7.81 -13.20 -19.33
CA PRO A 120 6.99 -14.38 -19.11
C PRO A 120 6.55 -14.49 -17.65
N ALA A 121 5.37 -15.06 -17.41
CA ALA A 121 4.81 -15.17 -16.05
C ALA A 121 5.80 -15.86 -15.10
N MET A 122 6.46 -16.93 -15.55
CA MET A 122 7.44 -17.68 -14.75
C MET A 122 8.63 -16.81 -14.31
N GLU A 123 9.15 -15.97 -15.20
CA GLU A 123 10.25 -15.05 -14.85
C GLU A 123 9.83 -14.03 -13.80
N SER A 124 8.58 -13.54 -13.88
CA SER A 124 8.01 -12.67 -12.84
C SER A 124 7.88 -13.39 -11.51
N PHE A 125 7.54 -14.68 -11.49
CA PHE A 125 7.48 -15.48 -10.27
C PHE A 125 8.87 -15.72 -9.69
N ILE A 126 9.86 -16.03 -10.51
CA ILE A 126 11.27 -16.21 -10.10
C ILE A 126 11.80 -14.92 -9.50
N LEU A 127 11.53 -13.77 -10.12
CA LEU A 127 11.91 -12.47 -9.59
C LEU A 127 11.30 -12.21 -8.20
N ASN A 128 10.01 -12.48 -8.04
CA ASN A 128 9.35 -12.37 -6.73
C ASN A 128 9.95 -13.33 -5.69
N LYS A 129 10.26 -14.57 -6.10
CA LYS A 129 10.95 -15.54 -5.24
C LYS A 129 12.25 -14.97 -4.68
N GLU A 130 13.08 -14.34 -5.52
CA GLU A 130 14.35 -13.74 -5.11
C GLU A 130 14.12 -12.49 -4.22
N ILE A 131 13.15 -11.62 -4.58
CA ILE A 131 12.84 -10.41 -3.78
C ILE A 131 12.40 -10.76 -2.34
N TYR A 132 11.56 -11.79 -2.21
CA TYR A 132 11.01 -12.23 -0.91
C TYR A 132 11.82 -13.35 -0.26
N GLU A 133 12.96 -13.73 -0.84
CA GLU A 133 13.87 -14.77 -0.33
C GLU A 133 13.15 -16.11 -0.03
N VAL A 134 12.22 -16.50 -0.92
CA VAL A 134 11.47 -17.76 -0.80
C VAL A 134 12.39 -18.94 -1.15
N SER A 135 12.42 -19.98 -0.32
CA SER A 135 13.20 -21.19 -0.58
C SER A 135 12.80 -21.86 -1.89
N LYS A 136 13.72 -22.61 -2.51
CA LYS A 136 13.41 -23.34 -3.77
C LYS A 136 12.29 -24.37 -3.56
N GLU A 137 12.31 -25.03 -2.43
CA GLU A 137 11.35 -26.06 -2.04
C GLU A 137 9.96 -25.45 -1.85
N ASP A 138 9.85 -24.35 -1.10
CA ASP A 138 8.57 -23.66 -0.89
C ASP A 138 8.03 -23.03 -2.17
N PHE A 139 8.90 -22.47 -3.00
CA PHE A 139 8.51 -21.91 -4.30
C PHE A 139 7.91 -22.99 -5.19
N LYS A 140 8.59 -24.14 -5.34
CA LYS A 140 8.11 -25.25 -6.16
C LYS A 140 6.76 -25.76 -5.66
N ARG A 141 6.66 -26.06 -4.36
CA ARG A 141 5.44 -26.53 -3.74
C ARG A 141 4.26 -25.59 -4.00
N ARG A 142 4.43 -24.28 -3.73
CA ARG A 142 3.37 -23.29 -3.92
C ARG A 142 3.01 -23.08 -5.39
N LEU A 143 3.99 -23.16 -6.29
CA LEU A 143 3.74 -23.06 -7.72
C LEU A 143 2.91 -24.24 -8.19
N ASP A 144 3.29 -25.47 -7.82
CA ASP A 144 2.55 -26.70 -8.18
C ASP A 144 1.11 -26.65 -7.64
N GLU A 145 0.90 -26.24 -6.38
CA GLU A 145 -0.42 -26.05 -5.78
C GLU A 145 -1.27 -25.02 -6.55
N LEU A 146 -0.69 -23.89 -6.94
CA LEU A 146 -1.41 -22.84 -7.66
C LEU A 146 -1.74 -23.24 -9.10
N VAL A 147 -0.82 -23.90 -9.80
CA VAL A 147 -1.04 -24.43 -11.17
C VAL A 147 -2.18 -25.43 -11.18
N GLU A 148 -2.27 -26.31 -10.16
CA GLU A 148 -3.35 -27.27 -10.00
C GLU A 148 -4.67 -26.57 -9.65
N LEU A 149 -4.66 -25.66 -8.67
CA LEU A 149 -5.85 -24.95 -8.22
C LEU A 149 -6.49 -24.09 -9.32
N LEU A 150 -5.67 -23.47 -10.17
CA LEU A 150 -6.11 -22.57 -11.25
C LEU A 150 -6.33 -23.30 -12.59
N ASP A 151 -6.01 -24.60 -12.67
CA ASP A 151 -6.12 -25.41 -13.88
C ASP A 151 -5.39 -24.78 -15.09
N VAL A 152 -4.17 -24.30 -14.87
CA VAL A 152 -3.35 -23.60 -15.89
C VAL A 152 -2.13 -24.42 -16.30
N ARG A 153 -2.22 -25.74 -16.25
CA ARG A 153 -1.07 -26.62 -16.53
C ARG A 153 -0.65 -26.61 -18.01
N ASP A 154 -1.59 -26.36 -18.90
CA ASP A 154 -1.43 -26.43 -20.36
C ASP A 154 -1.33 -25.04 -21.03
N VAL A 155 -1.05 -23.98 -20.28
CA VAL A 155 -0.97 -22.58 -20.75
C VAL A 155 0.45 -22.05 -20.75
#